data_fe91b724f5d93ae9ac2a320908dae749
#
_entry.id   fe91b724f5d93ae9ac2a320908dae749
#
_cell.length_a   1.000
_cell.length_b   1.000
_cell.length_c   1.000
_cell.angle_alpha   90.00
_cell.angle_beta   90.00
_cell.angle_gamma   90.00
#
_symmetry.space_group_name_H-M   'P 1'
#
loop_
_entity.id
_entity.type
_entity.pdbx_description
1 polymer ?
#
loop_
_entity_poly.entity_id
_entity_poly.type
_entity_poly.pdbx_seq_one_letter_code
_entity_poly.pdbx_strand_id
1 'polypeptide(L)'
;MGYQALYEACRAEVYETIPPQKESGIYLGYFYALMNITQELLPINPDKSIEDIWLDHLAFLKVVDRLREQPELYTGWDEIEGHEYVDEILTDGGVFLTWHYGFVRHIMEVIVEALHTKKNRSPFYQVVDGTAFKQEKSFSYWDQIRQRAGVQLINSEQQMIGLQLYKILKNKGAFSLYLDGFSGYNTDNNPISLPFLSSEMQTRSGIFRILQQTGAKACPVVMSLTPEGNARIKFHKPIQMTDNLSSSCERVYAVFREAVRKQPEQWRLWDRHHMRIVKWHASLSETPSQTHIDWFSKYVPGEMQLGINLKTGTLYELEAGVGQI
;
A
#
# COMPACT_ATOMS: atom_id res chain seq x y z
N MET A 1 14.47 -17.19 13.99
CA MET A 1 15.22 -16.01 13.43
C MET A 1 14.35 -14.82 13.72
N GLY A 2 14.85 -13.78 14.40
CA GLY A 2 14.06 -12.57 14.64
C GLY A 2 13.88 -11.77 13.34
N TYR A 3 12.91 -10.84 13.34
CA TYR A 3 12.63 -9.97 12.17
C TYR A 3 13.88 -9.29 11.62
N GLN A 4 14.67 -8.66 12.50
CA GLN A 4 15.88 -7.95 12.08
C GLN A 4 16.86 -8.85 11.32
N ALA A 5 17.10 -10.06 11.81
CA ALA A 5 17.98 -11.01 11.13
C ALA A 5 17.41 -11.46 9.77
N LEU A 6 16.08 -11.58 9.65
CA LEU A 6 15.42 -11.86 8.38
C LEU A 6 15.56 -10.69 7.42
N TYR A 7 15.33 -9.46 7.90
CA TYR A 7 15.46 -8.25 7.09
C TYR A 7 16.90 -8.06 6.57
N GLU A 8 17.89 -8.19 7.46
CA GLU A 8 19.32 -8.09 7.07
C GLU A 8 19.72 -9.15 6.05
N ALA A 9 19.22 -10.38 6.20
CA ALA A 9 19.46 -11.44 5.22
C ALA A 9 18.84 -11.11 3.85
N CYS A 10 17.59 -10.65 3.82
CA CYS A 10 16.92 -10.22 2.57
C CYS A 10 17.60 -8.98 1.95
N ARG A 11 18.04 -8.04 2.79
CA ARG A 11 18.77 -6.86 2.38
C ARG A 11 20.10 -7.22 1.74
N ALA A 12 20.90 -8.06 2.39
CA ALA A 12 22.16 -8.54 1.85
C ALA A 12 21.97 -9.24 0.49
N GLU A 13 20.96 -10.09 0.36
CA GLU A 13 20.62 -10.76 -0.90
C GLU A 13 20.28 -9.75 -2.01
N VAL A 14 19.49 -8.70 -1.72
CA VAL A 14 19.14 -7.67 -2.70
C VAL A 14 20.35 -6.87 -3.12
N TYR A 15 21.17 -6.41 -2.16
CA TYR A 15 22.37 -5.62 -2.44
C TYR A 15 23.47 -6.42 -3.16
N GLU A 16 23.45 -7.75 -3.06
CA GLU A 16 24.33 -8.64 -3.84
C GLU A 16 23.79 -8.87 -5.27
N THR A 17 22.48 -9.05 -5.43
CA THR A 17 21.90 -9.56 -6.69
C THR A 17 21.36 -8.48 -7.63
N ILE A 18 20.95 -7.31 -7.13
CA ILE A 18 20.32 -6.27 -7.96
C ILE A 18 21.35 -5.32 -8.60
N PRO A 19 22.33 -4.73 -7.88
CA PRO A 19 23.28 -3.80 -8.48
C PRO A 19 24.06 -4.35 -9.70
N PRO A 20 24.47 -5.63 -9.74
CA PRO A 20 25.11 -6.19 -10.93
C PRO A 20 24.24 -6.17 -12.20
N GLN A 21 22.91 -6.00 -12.07
CA GLN A 21 21.99 -5.92 -13.21
C GLN A 21 21.97 -4.54 -13.88
N LYS A 22 22.75 -3.55 -13.40
CA LYS A 22 22.88 -2.24 -14.06
C LYS A 22 23.26 -2.34 -15.53
N GLU A 23 24.12 -3.30 -15.87
CA GLU A 23 24.60 -3.49 -17.25
C GLU A 23 23.65 -4.27 -18.15
N SER A 24 22.76 -5.11 -17.56
CA SER A 24 21.84 -5.98 -18.31
C SER A 24 20.38 -5.54 -18.27
N GLY A 25 20.08 -4.52 -17.46
CA GLY A 25 18.72 -4.06 -17.18
C GLY A 25 17.99 -4.88 -16.13
N ILE A 26 17.07 -4.23 -15.44
CA ILE A 26 16.27 -4.80 -14.35
C ILE A 26 14.86 -5.17 -14.81
N TYR A 27 14.22 -6.07 -14.06
CA TYR A 27 12.80 -6.42 -14.28
C TYR A 27 11.93 -5.16 -14.29
N LEU A 28 10.99 -5.08 -15.23
CA LEU A 28 10.17 -3.87 -15.47
C LEU A 28 9.41 -3.41 -14.23
N GLY A 29 8.88 -4.34 -13.41
CA GLY A 29 8.22 -3.97 -12.15
C GLY A 29 9.18 -3.31 -11.14
N TYR A 30 10.43 -3.75 -11.06
CA TYR A 30 11.46 -3.11 -10.24
C TYR A 30 11.82 -1.72 -10.77
N PHE A 31 11.87 -1.59 -12.10
CA PHE A 31 12.10 -0.29 -12.74
C PHE A 31 10.97 0.70 -12.46
N TYR A 32 9.70 0.27 -12.54
CA TYR A 32 8.57 1.13 -12.21
C TYR A 32 8.57 1.55 -10.74
N ALA A 33 8.96 0.66 -9.82
CA ALA A 33 9.11 1.03 -8.41
C ALA A 33 10.21 2.10 -8.24
N LEU A 34 11.38 1.91 -8.86
CA LEU A 34 12.47 2.89 -8.85
C LEU A 34 12.04 4.23 -9.44
N MET A 35 11.39 4.22 -10.60
CA MET A 35 10.85 5.41 -11.27
C MET A 35 9.90 6.18 -10.35
N ASN A 36 8.92 5.51 -9.78
CA ASN A 36 7.91 6.14 -8.95
C ASN A 36 8.50 6.70 -7.63
N ILE A 37 9.42 5.96 -7.00
CA ILE A 37 10.17 6.43 -5.83
C ILE A 37 10.98 7.68 -6.19
N THR A 38 11.67 7.67 -7.33
CA THR A 38 12.46 8.82 -7.80
C THR A 38 11.58 10.04 -8.01
N GLN A 39 10.47 9.90 -8.75
CA GLN A 39 9.57 11.01 -9.08
C GLN A 39 8.91 11.63 -7.83
N GLU A 40 8.60 10.81 -6.82
CA GLU A 40 7.96 11.29 -5.60
C GLU A 40 8.93 11.82 -4.56
N LEU A 41 10.11 11.21 -4.40
CA LEU A 41 10.98 11.52 -3.27
C LEU A 41 12.14 12.44 -3.62
N LEU A 42 12.69 12.39 -4.83
CA LEU A 42 13.77 13.25 -5.22
C LEU A 42 13.47 14.75 -5.03
N PRO A 43 12.27 15.27 -5.40
CA PRO A 43 11.95 16.68 -5.21
C PRO A 43 11.85 17.12 -3.75
N ILE A 44 11.53 16.21 -2.82
CA ILE A 44 11.32 16.54 -1.39
C ILE A 44 12.47 16.09 -0.48
N ASN A 45 13.35 15.21 -0.96
CA ASN A 45 14.48 14.67 -0.22
C ASN A 45 15.71 14.52 -1.13
N PRO A 46 16.25 15.61 -1.71
CA PRO A 46 17.32 15.53 -2.70
C PRO A 46 18.63 14.96 -2.13
N ASP A 47 18.81 15.02 -0.81
CA ASP A 47 20.03 14.54 -0.14
C ASP A 47 20.00 13.04 0.19
N LYS A 48 18.85 12.38 0.02
CA LYS A 48 18.74 10.94 0.26
C LYS A 48 19.11 10.14 -0.99
N SER A 49 19.80 9.04 -0.80
CA SER A 49 20.05 8.06 -1.87
C SER A 49 18.73 7.40 -2.27
N ILE A 50 18.22 7.76 -3.43
CA ILE A 50 17.01 7.13 -4.02
C ILE A 50 17.26 5.65 -4.28
N GLU A 51 18.46 5.30 -4.73
CA GLU A 51 18.86 3.91 -4.98
C GLU A 51 18.77 3.07 -3.71
N ASP A 52 19.27 3.58 -2.58
CA ASP A 52 19.20 2.86 -1.30
C ASP A 52 17.75 2.67 -0.84
N ILE A 53 16.92 3.70 -0.94
CA ILE A 53 15.49 3.60 -0.60
C ILE A 53 14.81 2.51 -1.45
N TRP A 54 15.12 2.47 -2.74
CA TRP A 54 14.55 1.47 -3.64
C TRP A 54 15.08 0.05 -3.34
N LEU A 55 16.38 -0.13 -3.07
CA LEU A 55 16.94 -1.43 -2.70
C LEU A 55 16.37 -1.92 -1.36
N ASP A 56 16.20 -1.04 -0.38
CA ASP A 56 15.56 -1.35 0.89
C ASP A 56 14.07 -1.70 0.71
N HIS A 57 13.37 -1.04 -0.23
CA HIS A 57 12.02 -1.44 -0.63
C HIS A 57 11.98 -2.86 -1.21
N LEU A 58 12.88 -3.22 -2.10
CA LEU A 58 12.95 -4.58 -2.65
C LEU A 58 13.26 -5.62 -1.57
N ALA A 59 14.13 -5.28 -0.63
CA ALA A 59 14.42 -6.12 0.53
C ALA A 59 13.17 -6.31 1.41
N PHE A 60 12.44 -5.23 1.66
CA PHE A 60 11.18 -5.28 2.41
C PHE A 60 10.14 -6.17 1.73
N LEU A 61 9.98 -6.10 0.40
CA LEU A 61 9.08 -6.99 -0.35
C LEU A 61 9.44 -8.47 -0.15
N LYS A 62 10.74 -8.82 -0.18
CA LYS A 62 11.19 -10.20 0.09
C LYS A 62 10.85 -10.65 1.52
N VAL A 63 11.01 -9.77 2.50
CA VAL A 63 10.62 -10.07 3.89
C VAL A 63 9.12 -10.34 3.97
N VAL A 64 8.29 -9.48 3.38
CA VAL A 64 6.83 -9.64 3.37
C VAL A 64 6.41 -10.97 2.72
N ASP A 65 7.06 -11.36 1.62
CA ASP A 65 6.76 -12.62 0.96
C ASP A 65 7.13 -13.82 1.83
N ARG A 66 8.30 -13.80 2.48
CA ARG A 66 8.71 -14.87 3.42
C ARG A 66 7.77 -14.97 4.63
N LEU A 67 7.35 -13.83 5.19
CA LEU A 67 6.43 -13.81 6.32
C LEU A 67 4.99 -14.19 5.93
N ARG A 68 4.61 -14.03 4.66
CA ARG A 68 3.33 -14.54 4.16
C ARG A 68 3.31 -16.06 4.13
N GLU A 69 4.43 -16.68 3.77
CA GLU A 69 4.59 -18.14 3.71
C GLU A 69 4.83 -18.76 5.08
N GLN A 70 5.55 -18.05 5.96
CA GLN A 70 5.97 -18.48 7.28
C GLN A 70 5.66 -17.40 8.33
N PRO A 71 4.36 -17.15 8.60
CA PRO A 71 3.95 -16.07 9.51
C PRO A 71 4.46 -16.26 10.95
N GLU A 72 4.78 -17.48 11.35
CA GLU A 72 5.37 -17.81 12.65
C GLU A 72 6.77 -17.23 12.85
N LEU A 73 7.47 -16.81 11.81
CA LEU A 73 8.75 -16.12 11.91
C LEU A 73 8.65 -14.74 12.57
N TYR A 74 7.46 -14.17 12.54
CA TYR A 74 7.16 -12.90 13.16
C TYR A 74 5.76 -12.93 13.75
N THR A 75 5.66 -12.89 15.05
CA THR A 75 4.39 -12.94 15.78
C THR A 75 4.19 -11.69 16.60
N GLY A 76 2.98 -11.13 16.53
CA GLY A 76 2.55 -10.05 17.39
C GLY A 76 2.88 -8.65 16.89
N TRP A 77 2.78 -7.74 17.80
CA TRP A 77 3.06 -6.31 17.65
C TRP A 77 3.63 -5.80 18.98
N ASP A 78 4.48 -4.79 18.89
CA ASP A 78 5.11 -4.21 20.09
C ASP A 78 4.29 -3.06 20.66
N GLU A 79 3.58 -2.33 19.78
CA GLU A 79 2.84 -1.15 20.18
C GLU A 79 1.52 -1.02 19.39
N ILE A 80 0.42 -0.77 20.11
CA ILE A 80 -0.87 -0.42 19.53
C ILE A 80 -1.28 0.96 20.06
N GLU A 81 -1.47 1.91 19.15
CA GLU A 81 -2.05 3.21 19.44
C GLU A 81 -3.49 3.30 18.94
N GLY A 82 -4.36 3.97 19.71
CA GLY A 82 -5.75 4.24 19.31
C GLY A 82 -6.66 3.02 19.40
N HIS A 83 -6.39 2.10 20.33
CA HIS A 83 -7.21 0.91 20.53
C HIS A 83 -8.68 1.25 20.83
N GLU A 84 -8.95 2.38 21.47
CA GLU A 84 -10.29 2.90 21.73
C GLU A 84 -11.11 3.12 20.45
N TYR A 85 -10.44 3.44 19.33
CA TYR A 85 -11.10 3.62 18.03
C TYR A 85 -11.52 2.29 17.37
N VAL A 86 -10.83 1.20 17.72
CA VAL A 86 -11.28 -0.14 17.32
C VAL A 86 -12.65 -0.42 17.93
N ASP A 87 -12.77 -0.13 19.22
CA ASP A 87 -14.01 -0.32 19.94
C ASP A 87 -15.15 0.57 19.43
N GLU A 88 -14.84 1.84 19.11
CA GLU A 88 -15.81 2.76 18.51
C GLU A 88 -16.36 2.21 17.19
N ILE A 89 -15.48 1.83 16.25
CA ILE A 89 -15.88 1.31 14.93
C ILE A 89 -16.63 0.00 15.02
N LEU A 90 -16.24 -0.91 15.92
CA LEU A 90 -16.92 -2.18 16.09
C LEU A 90 -18.28 -2.05 16.79
N THR A 91 -18.52 -0.97 17.54
CA THR A 91 -19.79 -0.72 18.26
C THR A 91 -20.78 0.08 17.39
N ASP A 92 -20.32 1.15 16.78
CA ASP A 92 -21.17 2.10 16.05
C ASP A 92 -21.36 1.71 14.58
N GLY A 93 -20.54 0.81 14.08
CA GLY A 93 -20.39 0.51 12.66
C GLY A 93 -19.44 1.48 11.96
N GLY A 94 -18.68 0.97 11.01
CA GLY A 94 -17.72 1.80 10.27
C GLY A 94 -16.73 1.00 9.47
N VAL A 95 -15.67 1.67 9.00
CA VAL A 95 -14.69 1.09 8.10
C VAL A 95 -13.29 1.32 8.59
N PHE A 96 -12.51 0.26 8.72
CA PHE A 96 -11.05 0.35 8.84
C PHE A 96 -10.45 0.47 7.45
N LEU A 97 -9.83 1.62 7.19
CA LEU A 97 -9.17 1.91 5.92
C LEU A 97 -7.67 1.74 6.06
N THR A 98 -7.07 0.95 5.20
CA THR A 98 -5.63 0.69 5.24
C THR A 98 -5.01 0.72 3.85
N TRP A 99 -3.68 0.63 3.79
CA TRP A 99 -2.89 0.51 2.58
C TRP A 99 -2.05 -0.77 2.64
N HIS A 100 -1.50 -1.20 1.49
CA HIS A 100 -0.48 -2.25 1.42
C HIS A 100 0.86 -1.72 1.96
N TYR A 101 0.86 -1.34 3.24
CA TYR A 101 1.97 -0.71 3.94
C TYR A 101 2.35 -1.53 5.17
N GLY A 102 3.65 -1.74 5.39
CA GLY A 102 4.13 -2.60 6.48
C GLY A 102 3.59 -4.04 6.39
N PHE A 103 3.42 -4.66 7.54
CA PHE A 103 2.80 -6.00 7.66
C PHE A 103 1.30 -5.89 7.92
N VAL A 104 0.62 -5.21 7.04
CA VAL A 104 -0.79 -4.83 7.17
C VAL A 104 -1.75 -5.98 7.56
N ARG A 105 -1.39 -7.24 7.29
CA ARG A 105 -2.21 -8.39 7.68
C ARG A 105 -2.37 -8.52 9.19
N HIS A 106 -1.38 -8.11 10.00
CA HIS A 106 -1.45 -8.16 11.47
C HIS A 106 -2.49 -7.19 12.05
N ILE A 107 -2.95 -6.19 11.32
CA ILE A 107 -4.09 -5.35 11.73
C ILE A 107 -5.33 -6.22 12.01
N MET A 108 -5.51 -7.29 11.23
CA MET A 108 -6.63 -8.22 11.41
C MET A 108 -6.57 -8.97 12.74
N GLU A 109 -5.38 -9.29 13.24
CA GLU A 109 -5.22 -9.95 14.55
C GLU A 109 -5.76 -9.08 15.68
N VAL A 110 -5.44 -7.79 15.67
CA VAL A 110 -5.94 -6.82 16.68
C VAL A 110 -7.47 -6.69 16.60
N ILE A 111 -8.01 -6.59 15.38
CA ILE A 111 -9.46 -6.50 15.20
C ILE A 111 -10.16 -7.78 15.67
N VAL A 112 -9.59 -8.95 15.36
CA VAL A 112 -10.13 -10.25 15.77
C VAL A 112 -10.11 -10.39 17.29
N GLU A 113 -9.03 -9.98 17.96
CA GLU A 113 -8.93 -9.98 19.41
C GLU A 113 -10.00 -9.08 20.05
N ALA A 114 -10.18 -7.87 19.55
CA ALA A 114 -11.24 -6.97 19.98
C ALA A 114 -12.65 -7.57 19.74
N LEU A 115 -12.84 -8.27 18.62
CA LEU A 115 -14.09 -8.97 18.34
C LEU A 115 -14.35 -10.13 19.32
N HIS A 116 -13.34 -10.82 19.83
CA HIS A 116 -13.50 -11.90 20.81
C HIS A 116 -13.95 -11.42 22.17
N THR A 117 -13.53 -10.24 22.58
CA THR A 117 -13.85 -9.69 23.91
C THR A 117 -15.28 -9.17 24.02
N LYS A 118 -15.96 -8.90 22.92
CA LYS A 118 -17.32 -8.34 22.86
C LYS A 118 -18.40 -9.40 22.76
N LYS A 119 -19.42 -9.39 23.63
CA LYS A 119 -20.50 -10.37 23.70
C LYS A 119 -21.60 -10.17 22.63
N ASN A 120 -21.86 -8.95 22.18
CA ASN A 120 -22.87 -8.61 21.17
C ASN A 120 -22.19 -8.07 19.92
N ARG A 121 -22.07 -8.88 18.87
CA ARG A 121 -21.28 -8.56 17.69
C ARG A 121 -22.13 -8.38 16.47
N SER A 122 -21.98 -7.24 15.81
CA SER A 122 -22.30 -7.15 14.39
C SER A 122 -21.27 -7.98 13.59
N PRO A 123 -21.69 -8.60 12.48
CA PRO A 123 -20.76 -9.29 11.59
C PRO A 123 -19.63 -8.34 11.15
N PHE A 124 -18.40 -8.86 11.14
CA PHE A 124 -17.25 -8.14 10.59
C PHE A 124 -16.83 -8.73 9.25
N TYR A 125 -16.50 -7.87 8.31
CA TYR A 125 -16.13 -8.28 6.96
C TYR A 125 -14.75 -7.76 6.58
N GLN A 126 -14.03 -8.54 5.76
CA GLN A 126 -12.80 -8.10 5.11
C GLN A 126 -13.04 -8.07 3.61
N VAL A 127 -12.90 -6.87 3.02
CA VAL A 127 -13.07 -6.67 1.58
C VAL A 127 -11.73 -6.87 0.90
N VAL A 128 -11.67 -7.80 -0.06
CA VAL A 128 -10.46 -8.19 -0.79
C VAL A 128 -10.75 -8.25 -2.29
N ASP A 129 -9.71 -8.19 -3.12
CA ASP A 129 -9.86 -8.40 -4.57
C ASP A 129 -10.22 -9.85 -4.93
N GLY A 130 -10.60 -10.09 -6.20
CA GLY A 130 -11.03 -11.42 -6.65
C GLY A 130 -9.94 -12.48 -6.56
N THR A 131 -8.68 -12.11 -6.75
CA THR A 131 -7.54 -13.03 -6.64
C THR A 131 -7.30 -13.38 -5.16
N ALA A 132 -7.21 -12.37 -4.30
CA ALA A 132 -7.09 -12.59 -2.87
C ALA A 132 -8.28 -13.38 -2.30
N PHE A 133 -9.52 -13.10 -2.75
CA PHE A 133 -10.71 -13.85 -2.33
C PHE A 133 -10.60 -15.36 -2.57
N LYS A 134 -9.97 -15.76 -3.67
CA LYS A 134 -9.72 -17.16 -4.00
C LYS A 134 -8.56 -17.75 -3.18
N GLN A 135 -7.51 -16.98 -2.96
CA GLN A 135 -6.26 -17.44 -2.36
C GLN A 135 -6.25 -17.34 -0.83
N GLU A 136 -6.98 -16.42 -0.22
CA GLU A 136 -6.91 -16.17 1.23
C GLU A 136 -7.23 -17.41 2.09
N LYS A 137 -8.09 -18.30 1.60
CA LYS A 137 -8.41 -19.56 2.28
C LYS A 137 -7.25 -20.57 2.27
N SER A 138 -6.30 -20.45 1.34
CA SER A 138 -5.12 -21.31 1.29
C SER A 138 -4.04 -20.92 2.31
N PHE A 139 -4.11 -19.71 2.85
CA PHE A 139 -3.22 -19.26 3.92
C PHE A 139 -3.78 -19.68 5.28
N SER A 140 -3.47 -20.91 5.70
CA SER A 140 -4.08 -21.57 6.88
C SER A 140 -4.04 -20.72 8.16
N TYR A 141 -2.91 -20.07 8.43
CA TYR A 141 -2.74 -19.19 9.60
C TYR A 141 -3.76 -18.04 9.60
N TRP A 142 -3.83 -17.28 8.51
CA TRP A 142 -4.74 -16.13 8.40
C TRP A 142 -6.21 -16.54 8.34
N ASP A 143 -6.49 -17.70 7.74
CA ASP A 143 -7.84 -18.23 7.70
C ASP A 143 -8.32 -18.66 9.10
N GLN A 144 -7.48 -19.30 9.89
CA GLN A 144 -7.77 -19.62 11.29
C GLN A 144 -8.05 -18.37 12.13
N ILE A 145 -7.26 -17.29 11.97
CA ILE A 145 -7.49 -16.02 12.66
C ILE A 145 -8.87 -15.47 12.31
N ARG A 146 -9.24 -15.42 11.05
CA ARG A 146 -10.57 -14.96 10.60
C ARG A 146 -11.71 -15.83 11.15
N GLN A 147 -11.55 -17.14 11.10
CA GLN A 147 -12.58 -18.08 11.57
C GLN A 147 -12.86 -17.94 13.07
N ARG A 148 -11.84 -17.67 13.90
CA ARG A 148 -12.01 -17.44 15.35
C ARG A 148 -13.07 -16.38 15.68
N ALA A 149 -13.15 -15.32 14.89
CA ALA A 149 -14.08 -14.21 15.12
C ALA A 149 -15.26 -14.19 14.14
N GLY A 150 -15.41 -15.18 13.28
CA GLY A 150 -16.46 -15.22 12.27
C GLY A 150 -16.32 -14.12 11.19
N VAL A 151 -15.09 -13.68 10.90
CA VAL A 151 -14.82 -12.69 9.84
C VAL A 151 -15.16 -13.27 8.48
N GLN A 152 -15.97 -12.55 7.71
CA GLN A 152 -16.38 -12.95 6.37
C GLN A 152 -15.61 -12.20 5.30
N LEU A 153 -15.14 -12.91 4.27
CA LEU A 153 -14.51 -12.29 3.10
C LEU A 153 -15.57 -11.80 2.12
N ILE A 154 -15.37 -10.61 1.57
CA ILE A 154 -16.16 -10.04 0.50
C ILE A 154 -15.27 -9.77 -0.70
N ASN A 155 -15.66 -10.27 -1.89
CA ASN A 155 -14.97 -9.95 -3.13
C ASN A 155 -15.35 -8.54 -3.62
N SER A 156 -14.36 -7.64 -3.73
CA SER A 156 -14.56 -6.26 -4.19
C SER A 156 -14.97 -6.13 -5.65
N GLU A 157 -14.81 -7.19 -6.46
CA GLU A 157 -15.09 -7.19 -7.89
C GLU A 157 -16.50 -7.70 -8.22
N GLN A 158 -17.24 -8.19 -7.22
CA GLN A 158 -18.58 -8.68 -7.46
C GLN A 158 -19.56 -7.55 -7.81
N GLN A 159 -20.51 -7.87 -8.67
CA GLN A 159 -21.62 -6.98 -8.98
C GLN A 159 -22.38 -6.59 -7.70
N MET A 160 -22.83 -5.34 -7.59
CA MET A 160 -23.56 -4.79 -6.46
C MET A 160 -22.76 -4.67 -5.14
N ILE A 161 -21.44 -4.76 -5.18
CA ILE A 161 -20.59 -4.60 -3.98
C ILE A 161 -20.90 -3.31 -3.22
N GLY A 162 -21.12 -2.19 -3.90
CA GLY A 162 -21.46 -0.91 -3.28
C GLY A 162 -22.74 -0.98 -2.44
N LEU A 163 -23.78 -1.65 -2.96
CA LEU A 163 -25.04 -1.83 -2.23
C LEU A 163 -24.85 -2.76 -1.01
N GLN A 164 -24.01 -3.79 -1.13
CA GLN A 164 -23.71 -4.67 -0.01
C GLN A 164 -23.01 -3.92 1.12
N LEU A 165 -21.96 -3.16 0.80
CA LEU A 165 -21.25 -2.33 1.78
C LEU A 165 -22.15 -1.27 2.42
N TYR A 166 -22.99 -0.62 1.62
CA TYR A 166 -23.99 0.32 2.13
C TYR A 166 -24.93 -0.34 3.15
N LYS A 167 -25.47 -1.55 2.85
CA LYS A 167 -26.35 -2.28 3.77
C LYS A 167 -25.64 -2.68 5.06
N ILE A 168 -24.36 -3.11 4.97
CA ILE A 168 -23.56 -3.44 6.15
C ILE A 168 -23.48 -2.23 7.08
N LEU A 169 -23.11 -1.06 6.57
CA LEU A 169 -22.97 0.14 7.38
C LEU A 169 -24.31 0.68 7.91
N LYS A 170 -25.39 0.59 7.14
CA LYS A 170 -26.74 0.96 7.61
C LYS A 170 -27.20 0.09 8.77
N ASN A 171 -26.75 -1.15 8.84
CA ASN A 171 -27.04 -2.08 9.92
C ASN A 171 -25.97 -2.04 11.04
N LYS A 172 -25.19 -0.96 11.11
CA LYS A 172 -24.09 -0.81 12.08
C LYS A 172 -23.04 -1.94 12.04
N GLY A 173 -22.87 -2.58 10.91
CA GLY A 173 -21.78 -3.52 10.67
C GLY A 173 -20.47 -2.78 10.41
N ALA A 174 -19.37 -3.50 10.54
CA ALA A 174 -18.04 -2.97 10.27
C ALA A 174 -17.28 -3.83 9.26
N PHE A 175 -16.35 -3.23 8.53
CA PHE A 175 -15.46 -3.95 7.64
C PHE A 175 -14.11 -3.26 7.49
N SER A 176 -13.15 -3.98 6.91
CA SER A 176 -11.84 -3.44 6.51
C SER A 176 -11.66 -3.52 4.99
N LEU A 177 -10.94 -2.56 4.43
CA LEU A 177 -10.53 -2.57 3.02
C LEU A 177 -9.21 -1.81 2.79
N TYR A 178 -8.57 -2.13 1.66
CA TYR A 178 -7.36 -1.44 1.18
C TYR A 178 -7.73 -0.32 0.20
N LEU A 179 -7.31 0.91 0.50
CA LEU A 179 -7.60 2.08 -0.36
C LEU A 179 -6.70 2.16 -1.60
N ASP A 180 -5.51 1.61 -1.50
CA ASP A 180 -4.49 1.64 -2.54
C ASP A 180 -4.56 0.46 -3.52
N GLY A 181 -5.53 -0.46 -3.36
CA GLY A 181 -5.77 -1.56 -4.29
C GLY A 181 -6.26 -1.09 -5.67
N PHE A 182 -5.92 -1.81 -6.73
CA PHE A 182 -6.32 -1.49 -8.11
C PHE A 182 -7.59 -2.21 -8.55
N SER A 183 -7.99 -3.26 -7.84
CA SER A 183 -9.16 -4.08 -8.15
C SER A 183 -10.46 -3.50 -7.59
N GLY A 184 -11.59 -3.81 -8.23
CA GLY A 184 -12.93 -3.43 -7.80
C GLY A 184 -13.90 -3.36 -8.97
N TYR A 185 -15.19 -3.44 -8.67
CA TYR A 185 -16.22 -3.33 -9.69
C TYR A 185 -16.39 -1.87 -10.15
N ASN A 186 -16.40 -1.66 -11.47
CA ASN A 186 -16.66 -0.38 -12.12
C ASN A 186 -15.78 0.77 -11.59
N THR A 187 -14.48 0.64 -11.77
CA THR A 187 -13.44 1.43 -11.09
C THR A 187 -13.31 2.88 -11.55
N ASP A 188 -13.83 3.25 -12.73
CA ASP A 188 -13.48 4.51 -13.40
C ASP A 188 -14.48 5.65 -13.18
N ASN A 189 -15.51 5.45 -12.35
CA ASN A 189 -16.55 6.45 -12.13
C ASN A 189 -16.19 7.46 -11.03
N ASN A 190 -16.06 8.74 -11.45
CA ASN A 190 -15.88 9.89 -10.57
C ASN A 190 -14.69 9.79 -9.60
N PRO A 191 -13.45 9.70 -10.08
CA PRO A 191 -12.28 9.74 -9.24
C PRO A 191 -12.18 11.07 -8.49
N ILE A 192 -11.49 11.08 -7.37
CA ILE A 192 -11.12 12.28 -6.63
C ILE A 192 -9.61 12.47 -6.80
N SER A 193 -9.19 13.64 -7.25
CA SER A 193 -7.79 14.02 -7.29
C SER A 193 -7.34 14.51 -5.91
N LEU A 194 -6.20 14.02 -5.46
CA LEU A 194 -5.61 14.33 -4.16
C LEU A 194 -4.11 14.57 -4.32
N PRO A 195 -3.52 15.51 -3.54
CA PRO A 195 -2.08 15.63 -3.48
C PRO A 195 -1.48 14.36 -2.86
N PHE A 196 -0.37 13.91 -3.43
CA PHE A 196 0.47 12.90 -2.82
C PHE A 196 1.78 13.52 -2.33
N LEU A 197 2.95 12.95 -2.51
CA LEU A 197 4.22 13.55 -2.07
C LEU A 197 4.64 14.70 -3.00
N SER A 198 5.03 14.35 -4.22
CA SER A 198 5.40 15.30 -5.28
C SER A 198 4.51 15.21 -6.51
N SER A 199 3.31 14.69 -6.34
CA SER A 199 2.36 14.47 -7.43
C SER A 199 0.92 14.75 -7.02
N GLU A 200 0.06 14.74 -8.02
CA GLU A 200 -1.39 14.65 -7.86
C GLU A 200 -1.84 13.26 -8.33
N MET A 201 -2.50 12.52 -7.45
CA MET A 201 -3.00 11.17 -7.74
C MET A 201 -4.52 11.09 -7.72
N GLN A 202 -5.08 10.16 -8.46
CA GLN A 202 -6.51 9.84 -8.41
C GLN A 202 -6.81 8.69 -7.45
N THR A 203 -7.90 8.84 -6.70
CA THR A 203 -8.47 7.79 -5.88
C THR A 203 -9.94 7.58 -6.19
N ARG A 204 -10.44 6.40 -5.84
CA ARG A 204 -11.85 6.05 -6.03
C ARG A 204 -12.74 6.72 -4.99
N SER A 205 -13.83 7.32 -5.41
CA SER A 205 -14.78 7.98 -4.52
C SER A 205 -15.81 7.03 -3.88
N GLY A 206 -15.94 5.80 -4.36
CA GLY A 206 -17.06 4.91 -4.03
C GLY A 206 -17.26 4.68 -2.53
N ILE A 207 -16.21 4.27 -1.82
CA ILE A 207 -16.31 4.03 -0.37
C ILE A 207 -16.61 5.31 0.40
N PHE A 208 -16.03 6.44 0.02
CA PHE A 208 -16.25 7.72 0.69
C PHE A 208 -17.68 8.22 0.51
N ARG A 209 -18.28 8.00 -0.66
CA ARG A 209 -19.71 8.29 -0.90
C ARG A 209 -20.62 7.40 -0.06
N ILE A 210 -20.30 6.11 0.08
CA ILE A 210 -21.07 5.20 0.93
C ILE A 210 -20.97 5.66 2.40
N LEU A 211 -19.79 6.01 2.88
CA LEU A 211 -19.60 6.54 4.23
C LEU A 211 -20.39 7.85 4.45
N GLN A 212 -20.36 8.78 3.48
CA GLN A 212 -21.13 10.02 3.53
C GLN A 212 -22.64 9.76 3.63
N GLN A 213 -23.17 8.87 2.78
CA GLN A 213 -24.60 8.54 2.74
C GLN A 213 -25.09 7.77 3.95
N THR A 214 -24.23 6.94 4.56
CA THR A 214 -24.59 6.14 5.73
C THR A 214 -24.38 6.88 7.05
N GLY A 215 -23.55 7.91 7.06
CA GLY A 215 -23.10 8.57 8.28
C GLY A 215 -22.08 7.74 9.07
N ALA A 216 -21.60 6.63 8.54
CA ALA A 216 -20.58 5.82 9.18
C ALA A 216 -19.18 6.50 9.11
N LYS A 217 -18.32 6.15 10.06
CA LYS A 217 -16.96 6.73 10.16
C LYS A 217 -15.92 5.86 9.49
N ALA A 218 -14.87 6.49 9.00
CA ALA A 218 -13.65 5.84 8.52
C ALA A 218 -12.55 5.93 9.58
N CYS A 219 -11.96 4.81 9.96
CA CYS A 219 -10.78 4.75 10.81
C CYS A 219 -9.57 4.39 9.94
N PRO A 220 -8.69 5.34 9.61
CA PRO A 220 -7.43 5.01 8.94
C PRO A 220 -6.55 4.19 9.88
N VAL A 221 -5.92 3.14 9.36
CA VAL A 221 -5.04 2.26 10.12
C VAL A 221 -3.72 2.09 9.39
N VAL A 222 -2.63 2.35 10.08
CA VAL A 222 -1.27 2.17 9.57
C VAL A 222 -0.55 1.16 10.45
N MET A 223 0.07 0.18 9.84
CA MET A 223 1.04 -0.67 10.49
C MET A 223 2.42 -0.37 9.91
N SER A 224 3.37 -0.05 10.76
CA SER A 224 4.75 0.21 10.37
C SER A 224 5.72 -0.59 11.22
N LEU A 225 6.92 -0.77 10.68
CA LEU A 225 8.04 -1.34 11.41
C LEU A 225 9.04 -0.23 11.71
N THR A 226 9.54 -0.21 12.94
CA THR A 226 10.67 0.68 13.28
C THR A 226 11.96 0.12 12.66
N PRO A 227 13.04 0.93 12.59
CA PRO A 227 14.35 0.43 12.15
C PRO A 227 14.84 -0.77 12.97
N GLU A 228 14.46 -0.85 14.25
CA GLU A 228 14.80 -1.96 15.15
C GLU A 228 13.93 -3.20 14.91
N GLY A 229 12.92 -3.09 14.04
CA GLY A 229 12.01 -4.17 13.69
C GLY A 229 10.80 -4.31 14.61
N ASN A 230 10.53 -3.31 15.46
CA ASN A 230 9.33 -3.29 16.30
C ASN A 230 8.10 -2.94 15.48
N ALA A 231 7.04 -3.73 15.59
CA ALA A 231 5.79 -3.47 14.91
C ALA A 231 4.94 -2.47 15.67
N ARG A 232 4.50 -1.43 14.97
CA ARG A 232 3.57 -0.42 15.48
C ARG A 232 2.30 -0.43 14.66
N ILE A 233 1.16 -0.61 15.31
CA ILE A 233 -0.15 -0.50 14.70
C ILE A 233 -0.83 0.73 15.27
N LYS A 234 -1.18 1.68 14.39
CA LYS A 234 -1.87 2.90 14.78
C LYS A 234 -3.24 2.98 14.15
N PHE A 235 -4.26 2.92 14.98
CA PHE A 235 -5.63 3.28 14.63
C PHE A 235 -5.79 4.79 14.82
N HIS A 236 -6.03 5.51 13.73
CA HIS A 236 -6.22 6.96 13.80
C HIS A 236 -7.66 7.30 14.16
N LYS A 237 -7.83 8.48 14.77
CA LYS A 237 -9.17 8.98 15.12
C LYS A 237 -10.13 8.85 13.93
N PRO A 238 -11.30 8.24 14.13
CA PRO A 238 -12.28 8.05 13.08
C PRO A 238 -12.72 9.38 12.46
N ILE A 239 -12.82 9.39 11.14
CA ILE A 239 -13.14 10.55 10.32
C ILE A 239 -14.57 10.43 9.82
N GLN A 240 -15.41 11.40 10.15
CA GLN A 240 -16.74 11.55 9.56
C GLN A 240 -16.62 12.23 8.19
N MET A 241 -17.29 11.68 7.18
CA MET A 241 -17.38 12.34 5.89
C MET A 241 -18.31 13.57 5.98
N THR A 242 -17.86 14.67 5.41
CA THR A 242 -18.61 15.93 5.32
C THR A 242 -19.17 16.12 3.91
N ASP A 243 -19.92 17.20 3.69
CA ASP A 243 -20.43 17.56 2.36
C ASP A 243 -19.30 17.82 1.36
N ASN A 244 -18.17 18.33 1.84
CA ASN A 244 -16.94 18.39 1.04
C ASN A 244 -16.20 17.04 1.10
N LEU A 245 -16.58 16.14 0.18
CA LEU A 245 -16.04 14.80 0.10
C LEU A 245 -14.53 14.80 -0.20
N SER A 246 -14.06 15.71 -1.06
CA SER A 246 -12.64 15.81 -1.40
C SER A 246 -11.78 16.13 -0.16
N SER A 247 -12.21 17.10 0.66
CA SER A 247 -11.53 17.44 1.91
C SER A 247 -11.52 16.27 2.90
N SER A 248 -12.62 15.50 2.96
CA SER A 248 -12.69 14.32 3.82
C SER A 248 -11.76 13.21 3.36
N CYS A 249 -11.69 12.97 2.03
CA CYS A 249 -10.74 12.03 1.43
C CYS A 249 -9.30 12.45 1.71
N GLU A 250 -8.98 13.73 1.53
CA GLU A 250 -7.63 14.27 1.80
C GLU A 250 -7.20 14.01 3.23
N ARG A 251 -8.07 14.18 4.22
CA ARG A 251 -7.77 13.89 5.62
C ARG A 251 -7.43 12.42 5.86
N VAL A 252 -8.10 11.49 5.16
CA VAL A 252 -7.79 10.06 5.22
C VAL A 252 -6.44 9.76 4.56
N TYR A 253 -6.23 10.28 3.35
CA TYR A 253 -5.02 10.04 2.59
C TYR A 253 -3.76 10.69 3.21
N ALA A 254 -3.92 11.83 3.90
CA ALA A 254 -2.83 12.48 4.60
C ALA A 254 -2.14 11.56 5.64
N VAL A 255 -2.91 10.67 6.27
CA VAL A 255 -2.37 9.68 7.20
C VAL A 255 -1.39 8.73 6.50
N PHE A 256 -1.78 8.19 5.37
CA PHE A 256 -0.96 7.25 4.62
C PHE A 256 0.21 7.92 3.91
N ARG A 257 -0.01 9.12 3.34
CA ARG A 257 1.04 9.95 2.75
C ARG A 257 2.16 10.23 3.76
N GLU A 258 1.81 10.56 5.00
CA GLU A 258 2.78 10.80 6.06
C GLU A 258 3.57 9.53 6.43
N ALA A 259 2.91 8.38 6.45
CA ALA A 259 3.59 7.10 6.67
C ALA A 259 4.60 6.79 5.56
N VAL A 260 4.18 6.93 4.29
CA VAL A 260 5.05 6.72 3.13
C VAL A 260 6.20 7.73 3.10
N ARG A 261 5.96 8.99 3.47
CA ARG A 261 7.02 10.01 3.55
C ARG A 261 8.12 9.65 4.57
N LYS A 262 7.72 9.03 5.69
CA LYS A 262 8.66 8.64 6.76
C LYS A 262 9.46 7.40 6.42
N GLN A 263 8.80 6.37 5.94
CA GLN A 263 9.39 5.05 5.67
C GLN A 263 8.86 4.55 4.30
N PRO A 264 9.35 5.14 3.20
CA PRO A 264 8.86 4.85 1.84
C PRO A 264 9.08 3.40 1.42
N GLU A 265 10.11 2.75 1.93
CA GLU A 265 10.45 1.36 1.66
C GLU A 265 9.33 0.39 2.05
N GLN A 266 8.44 0.76 2.97
CA GLN A 266 7.39 -0.10 3.48
C GLN A 266 6.09 -0.08 2.65
N TRP A 267 5.93 0.84 1.70
CA TRP A 267 4.77 0.82 0.83
C TRP A 267 4.99 -0.14 -0.35
N ARG A 268 4.12 -1.14 -0.46
CA ARG A 268 4.34 -2.28 -1.34
C ARG A 268 3.96 -2.04 -2.81
N LEU A 269 3.21 -0.98 -3.13
CA LEU A 269 2.65 -0.74 -4.47
C LEU A 269 3.39 0.36 -5.25
N TRP A 270 4.66 0.59 -4.96
CA TRP A 270 5.48 1.52 -5.73
C TRP A 270 5.53 1.16 -7.22
N ASP A 271 5.54 -0.13 -7.56
CA ASP A 271 5.57 -0.62 -8.94
C ASP A 271 4.36 -0.17 -9.78
N ARG A 272 3.25 0.21 -9.15
CA ARG A 272 1.98 0.57 -9.79
C ARG A 272 1.55 2.01 -9.56
N HIS A 273 2.30 2.79 -8.80
CA HIS A 273 1.88 4.13 -8.39
C HIS A 273 1.61 5.06 -9.59
N HIS A 274 2.45 5.01 -10.63
CA HIS A 274 2.28 5.79 -11.87
C HIS A 274 0.90 5.60 -12.53
N MET A 275 0.24 4.45 -12.35
CA MET A 275 -1.09 4.19 -12.91
C MET A 275 -2.20 5.06 -12.31
N ARG A 276 -1.92 5.77 -11.21
CA ARG A 276 -2.86 6.67 -10.53
C ARG A 276 -2.47 8.13 -10.61
N ILE A 277 -1.32 8.43 -11.17
CA ILE A 277 -0.81 9.79 -11.26
C ILE A 277 -1.57 10.55 -12.34
N VAL A 278 -2.06 11.72 -12.00
CA VAL A 278 -2.65 12.70 -12.90
C VAL A 278 -1.58 13.67 -13.37
N LYS A 279 -0.73 14.09 -12.44
CA LYS A 279 0.29 15.10 -12.69
C LYS A 279 1.45 14.94 -11.72
N TRP A 280 2.67 14.98 -12.27
CA TRP A 280 3.89 15.19 -11.50
C TRP A 280 4.12 16.69 -11.32
N HIS A 281 4.41 17.13 -10.09
CA HIS A 281 4.60 18.57 -9.80
C HIS A 281 6.01 19.05 -10.13
N ALA A 282 7.00 18.18 -10.05
CA ALA A 282 8.34 18.50 -10.43
C ALA A 282 8.48 18.50 -11.96
N SER A 283 8.73 19.64 -12.57
CA SER A 283 9.27 19.72 -13.92
C SER A 283 10.73 19.28 -13.83
N LEU A 284 10.98 18.02 -14.14
CA LEU A 284 12.34 17.54 -14.28
C LEU A 284 12.94 18.24 -15.49
N SER A 285 14.14 18.83 -15.35
CA SER A 285 14.74 19.73 -16.31
C SER A 285 14.79 19.15 -17.73
N GLU A 286 14.31 19.92 -18.70
CA GLU A 286 14.12 19.51 -20.09
C GLU A 286 15.40 19.34 -20.92
N THR A 287 16.59 19.54 -20.38
CA THR A 287 17.82 19.41 -21.15
C THR A 287 18.98 18.84 -20.36
N PRO A 288 19.24 17.54 -20.44
CA PRO A 288 20.52 17.00 -19.99
C PRO A 288 21.60 17.31 -21.04
N SER A 289 22.62 18.06 -20.64
CA SER A 289 23.82 18.28 -21.47
C SER A 289 24.66 17.01 -21.68
N GLN A 290 24.36 15.94 -20.95
CA GLN A 290 24.89 14.58 -21.14
C GLN A 290 23.82 13.57 -20.73
N THR A 291 23.50 12.64 -21.61
CA THR A 291 22.59 11.52 -21.34
C THR A 291 23.30 10.52 -20.45
N HIS A 292 23.12 10.67 -19.12
CA HIS A 292 23.59 9.70 -18.15
C HIS A 292 22.39 8.89 -17.64
N ILE A 293 22.45 7.59 -17.82
CA ILE A 293 21.42 6.65 -17.37
C ILE A 293 22.01 5.82 -16.24
N ASP A 294 21.42 5.90 -15.06
CA ASP A 294 21.86 5.14 -13.90
C ASP A 294 21.29 3.71 -13.92
N TRP A 295 20.04 3.60 -14.36
CA TRP A 295 19.33 2.33 -14.46
C TRP A 295 18.44 2.28 -15.70
N PHE A 296 18.24 1.06 -16.25
CA PHE A 296 17.28 0.83 -17.32
C PHE A 296 16.50 -0.49 -17.12
N SER A 297 15.30 -0.55 -17.72
CA SER A 297 14.50 -1.76 -17.71
C SER A 297 15.11 -2.81 -18.65
N LYS A 298 14.92 -4.09 -18.30
CA LYS A 298 15.30 -5.18 -19.19
C LYS A 298 14.54 -5.08 -20.49
N TYR A 299 15.24 -5.29 -21.61
CA TYR A 299 14.60 -5.33 -22.92
C TYR A 299 13.65 -6.53 -23.02
N VAL A 300 12.42 -6.27 -23.45
CA VAL A 300 11.43 -7.29 -23.81
C VAL A 300 10.99 -7.01 -25.26
N PRO A 301 11.05 -8.00 -26.17
CA PRO A 301 10.66 -7.79 -27.56
C PRO A 301 9.22 -7.26 -27.69
N GLY A 302 9.07 -6.14 -28.40
CA GLY A 302 7.79 -5.46 -28.58
C GLY A 302 7.37 -4.50 -27.49
N GLU A 303 8.16 -4.38 -26.41
CA GLU A 303 7.97 -3.40 -25.36
C GLU A 303 9.03 -2.29 -25.43
N MET A 304 8.68 -1.11 -24.95
CA MET A 304 9.62 0.01 -24.85
C MET A 304 10.60 -0.23 -23.72
N GLN A 305 11.89 -0.09 -24.00
CA GLN A 305 12.92 -0.09 -22.96
C GLN A 305 13.03 1.31 -22.37
N LEU A 306 13.06 1.41 -21.05
CA LEU A 306 13.10 2.68 -20.31
C LEU A 306 14.41 2.82 -19.56
N GLY A 307 14.93 4.05 -19.49
CA GLY A 307 16.07 4.42 -18.66
C GLY A 307 15.75 5.56 -17.72
N ILE A 308 16.48 5.68 -16.61
CA ILE A 308 16.31 6.76 -15.62
C ILE A 308 17.65 7.29 -15.13
N ASN A 309 17.72 8.62 -14.97
CA ASN A 309 18.79 9.30 -14.25
C ASN A 309 18.31 9.61 -12.83
N LEU A 310 18.98 9.08 -11.81
CA LEU A 310 18.56 9.22 -10.41
C LEU A 310 18.86 10.60 -9.81
N LYS A 311 19.77 11.38 -10.43
CA LYS A 311 20.10 12.73 -9.94
C LYS A 311 19.09 13.78 -10.41
N THR A 312 18.57 13.59 -11.61
CA THR A 312 17.62 14.53 -12.22
C THR A 312 16.19 14.01 -12.25
N GLY A 313 16.00 12.70 -12.05
CA GLY A 313 14.72 12.00 -12.24
C GLY A 313 14.30 11.89 -13.72
N THR A 314 15.16 12.27 -14.67
CA THR A 314 14.83 12.25 -16.10
C THR A 314 14.62 10.82 -16.58
N LEU A 315 13.51 10.60 -17.28
CA LEU A 315 13.18 9.33 -17.94
C LEU A 315 13.57 9.39 -19.41
N TYR A 316 14.07 8.28 -19.92
CA TYR A 316 14.50 8.10 -21.30
C TYR A 316 13.78 6.93 -21.92
N GLU A 317 13.33 7.10 -23.16
CA GLU A 317 12.94 6.00 -24.03
C GLU A 317 14.20 5.54 -24.77
N LEU A 318 14.50 4.25 -24.69
CA LEU A 318 15.70 3.68 -25.27
C LEU A 318 15.34 2.91 -26.55
N GLU A 319 16.15 3.06 -27.58
CA GLU A 319 16.04 2.20 -28.77
C GLU A 319 16.37 0.74 -28.38
N ALA A 320 15.67 -0.20 -29.02
CA ALA A 320 15.83 -1.62 -28.75
C ALA A 320 17.30 -2.06 -28.90
N GLY A 321 17.89 -2.56 -27.81
CA GLY A 321 19.26 -3.09 -27.80
C GLY A 321 20.33 -2.14 -27.21
N VAL A 322 19.99 -0.96 -26.70
CA VAL A 322 20.90 -0.12 -25.93
C VAL A 322 21.16 -0.80 -24.58
N GLY A 323 22.40 -1.24 -24.34
CA GLY A 323 22.81 -1.98 -23.13
C GLY A 323 23.23 -3.44 -23.38
N GLN A 324 23.26 -3.89 -24.61
CA GLN A 324 23.91 -5.15 -25.01
C GLN A 324 25.32 -4.86 -25.58
N ILE A 325 26.21 -4.29 -24.78
CA ILE A 325 27.63 -4.20 -25.12
C ILE A 325 28.42 -4.99 -24.07
#